data_30aceefb9eebe8ccb4fb63a4e11bbf46
#
_entry.id   30aceefb9eebe8ccb4fb63a4e11bbf46
#
_cell.length_a   1.000
_cell.length_b   1.000
_cell.length_c   1.000
_cell.angle_alpha   90.00
_cell.angle_beta   90.00
_cell.angle_gamma   90.00
#
_symmetry.space_group_name_H-M   'P 1'
#
loop_
_entity.id
_entity.type
_entity.pdbx_description
1 polymer ?
#
loop_
_entity_poly.entity_id
_entity_poly.type
_entity_poly.pdbx_seq_one_letter_code
_entity_poly.pdbx_strand_id
1 'polypeptide(L)'
;GLGDVYKRQCFEVSEKTLKTVFKELENEGVYLPGILLKPNMVISGSECKVQGDMMKVAEMTVKCLTESVPAEVPGIVFLSGGQSEVEATEHLNAMNKMGDHPWALSFSYGRALQQSALKTWNGQKDNLESTYAVFHHRAEMNSLACSGEYSSSLEI
;
A
#
# COMPACT_ATOMS: atom_id res chain seq x y z
N GLY A 1 -22.66 6.61 8.39
CA GLY A 1 -21.99 6.51 9.69
C GLY A 1 -20.66 7.26 9.75
N LEU A 2 -20.19 7.52 10.96
CA LEU A 2 -18.90 8.22 11.19
C LEU A 2 -17.70 7.56 10.46
N GLY A 3 -17.73 6.24 10.25
CA GLY A 3 -16.70 5.51 9.51
C GLY A 3 -16.56 5.91 8.04
N ASP A 4 -17.66 6.23 7.39
CA ASP A 4 -17.65 6.68 5.99
C ASP A 4 -17.14 8.12 5.85
N VAL A 5 -17.32 8.96 6.87
CA VAL A 5 -16.83 10.35 6.87
C VAL A 5 -15.30 10.36 6.85
N TYR A 6 -14.65 9.58 7.69
CA TYR A 6 -13.17 9.56 7.76
C TYR A 6 -12.50 8.96 6.52
N LYS A 7 -13.08 7.92 5.92
CA LYS A 7 -12.61 7.38 4.63
C LYS A 7 -12.78 8.39 3.51
N ARG A 8 -13.92 9.07 3.50
CA ARG A 8 -14.21 10.12 2.53
C ARG A 8 -13.22 11.27 2.65
N GLN A 9 -12.87 11.67 3.86
CA GLN A 9 -11.84 12.70 4.11
C GLN A 9 -10.47 12.23 3.62
N CYS A 10 -10.06 10.99 3.90
CA CYS A 10 -8.80 10.44 3.41
C CYS A 10 -8.76 10.43 1.88
N PHE A 11 -9.84 10.04 1.22
CA PHE A 11 -9.98 10.09 -0.23
C PHE A 11 -9.83 11.52 -0.75
N GLU A 12 -10.63 12.45 -0.26
CA GLU A 12 -10.66 13.86 -0.74
C GLU A 12 -9.30 14.56 -0.55
N VAL A 13 -8.65 14.34 0.59
CA VAL A 13 -7.32 14.91 0.87
C VAL A 13 -6.25 14.28 -0.02
N SER A 14 -6.27 12.95 -0.18
CA SER A 14 -5.32 12.25 -1.05
C SER A 14 -5.48 12.66 -2.51
N GLU A 15 -6.70 12.72 -3.02
CA GLU A 15 -7.02 13.17 -4.37
C GLU A 15 -6.50 14.59 -4.63
N LYS A 16 -6.85 15.53 -3.75
CA LYS A 16 -6.40 16.92 -3.85
C LYS A 16 -4.88 17.03 -3.83
N THR A 17 -4.23 16.29 -2.93
CA THR A 17 -2.78 16.30 -2.79
C THR A 17 -2.11 15.75 -4.05
N LEU A 18 -2.55 14.61 -4.56
CA LEU A 18 -1.99 14.00 -5.77
C LEU A 18 -2.17 14.89 -7.00
N LYS A 19 -3.38 15.44 -7.20
CA LYS A 19 -3.63 16.38 -8.30
C LYS A 19 -2.71 17.61 -8.23
N THR A 20 -2.48 18.14 -7.03
CA THR A 20 -1.56 19.27 -6.84
C THR A 20 -0.12 18.87 -7.16
N VAL A 21 0.33 17.72 -6.65
CA VAL A 21 1.70 17.20 -6.90
C VAL A 21 1.93 17.03 -8.40
N PHE A 22 1.05 16.35 -9.12
CA PHE A 22 1.23 16.12 -10.56
C PHE A 22 1.16 17.39 -11.38
N LYS A 23 0.32 18.35 -10.99
CA LYS A 23 0.31 19.67 -11.61
C LYS A 23 1.65 20.39 -11.46
N GLU A 24 2.25 20.36 -10.28
CA GLU A 24 3.57 20.98 -10.07
C GLU A 24 4.70 20.22 -10.78
N LEU A 25 4.65 18.88 -10.83
CA LEU A 25 5.59 18.08 -11.61
C LEU A 25 5.52 18.41 -13.10
N GLU A 26 4.31 18.63 -13.63
CA GLU A 26 4.11 19.07 -15.02
C GLU A 26 4.67 20.48 -15.25
N ASN A 27 4.38 21.43 -14.35
CA ASN A 27 4.91 22.80 -14.42
C ASN A 27 6.44 22.84 -14.43
N GLU A 28 7.08 21.94 -13.69
CA GLU A 28 8.55 21.81 -13.64
C GLU A 28 9.15 20.94 -14.77
N GLY A 29 8.31 20.45 -15.67
CA GLY A 29 8.74 19.64 -16.81
C GLY A 29 9.32 18.28 -16.44
N VAL A 30 8.86 17.68 -15.34
CA VAL A 30 9.33 16.36 -14.88
C VAL A 30 8.90 15.28 -15.88
N TYR A 31 9.84 14.40 -16.25
CA TYR A 31 9.57 13.26 -17.12
C TYR A 31 8.86 12.14 -16.36
N LEU A 32 7.52 12.12 -16.40
CA LEU A 32 6.67 11.20 -15.64
C LEU A 32 6.96 9.71 -15.88
N PRO A 33 7.30 9.25 -17.12
CA PRO A 33 7.70 7.85 -17.30
C PRO A 33 8.99 7.43 -16.57
N GLY A 34 9.74 8.38 -16.04
CA GLY A 34 10.97 8.14 -15.26
C GLY A 34 10.80 8.13 -13.75
N ILE A 35 9.58 8.26 -13.23
CA ILE A 35 9.32 8.33 -11.78
C ILE A 35 8.49 7.15 -11.28
N LEU A 36 8.56 6.88 -9.98
CA LEU A 36 7.62 6.04 -9.24
C LEU A 36 6.87 6.90 -8.21
N LEU A 37 5.57 6.67 -8.08
CA LEU A 37 4.77 7.29 -7.04
C LEU A 37 4.76 6.40 -5.79
N LYS A 38 4.98 7.00 -4.61
CA LYS A 38 4.85 6.32 -3.31
C LYS A 38 3.75 6.96 -2.46
N PRO A 39 2.47 6.62 -2.70
CA PRO A 39 1.35 7.18 -1.96
C PRO A 39 0.94 6.31 -0.76
N ASN A 40 0.06 6.88 0.08
CA ASN A 40 -0.75 6.10 1.01
C ASN A 40 -1.90 5.38 0.27
N MET A 41 -2.46 4.37 0.93
CA MET A 41 -3.78 3.83 0.59
C MET A 41 -4.89 4.67 1.23
N VAL A 42 -6.09 4.63 0.70
CA VAL A 42 -7.27 5.29 1.27
C VAL A 42 -7.85 4.38 2.36
N ILE A 43 -7.44 4.62 3.60
CA ILE A 43 -7.85 3.84 4.77
C ILE A 43 -8.68 4.67 5.74
N SER A 44 -9.35 3.99 6.67
CA SER A 44 -9.99 4.64 7.82
C SER A 44 -8.93 5.20 8.77
N GLY A 45 -9.21 6.31 9.44
CA GLY A 45 -8.33 6.82 10.49
C GLY A 45 -8.20 5.82 11.66
N SER A 46 -7.06 5.82 12.34
CA SER A 46 -6.78 4.89 13.46
C SER A 46 -7.78 4.98 14.62
N GLU A 47 -8.40 6.14 14.82
CA GLU A 47 -9.41 6.37 15.87
C GLU A 47 -10.84 6.11 15.39
N CYS A 48 -11.02 5.68 14.14
CA CYS A 48 -12.34 5.39 13.60
C CYS A 48 -12.88 4.10 14.22
N LYS A 49 -14.10 4.17 14.79
CA LYS A 49 -14.77 3.02 15.43
C LYS A 49 -15.10 1.90 14.44
N VAL A 50 -15.30 2.23 13.18
CA VAL A 50 -15.60 1.27 12.11
C VAL A 50 -14.50 1.34 11.07
N GLN A 51 -13.65 0.34 11.06
CA GLN A 51 -12.63 0.19 10.03
C GLN A 51 -13.25 -0.24 8.70
N GLY A 52 -12.66 0.18 7.58
CA GLY A 52 -13.06 -0.29 6.26
C GLY A 52 -12.72 -1.77 6.08
N ASP A 53 -13.62 -2.50 5.41
CA ASP A 53 -13.24 -3.81 4.93
C ASP A 53 -12.19 -3.71 3.81
N MET A 54 -11.46 -4.80 3.58
CA MET A 54 -10.36 -4.90 2.64
C MET A 54 -10.76 -4.45 1.21
N MET A 55 -11.91 -4.90 0.73
CA MET A 55 -12.38 -4.57 -0.62
C MET A 55 -12.69 -3.08 -0.76
N LYS A 56 -13.28 -2.48 0.27
CA LYS A 56 -13.60 -1.05 0.26
C LYS A 56 -12.34 -0.17 0.25
N VAL A 57 -11.31 -0.56 0.98
CA VAL A 57 -10.00 0.11 0.95
C VAL A 57 -9.39 0.01 -0.44
N ALA A 58 -9.41 -1.18 -1.04
CA ALA A 58 -8.88 -1.40 -2.40
C ALA A 58 -9.63 -0.55 -3.43
N GLU A 59 -10.97 -0.62 -3.47
CA GLU A 59 -11.81 0.15 -4.38
C GLU A 59 -11.58 1.67 -4.27
N MET A 60 -11.58 2.20 -3.05
CA MET A 60 -11.41 3.64 -2.84
C MET A 60 -10.00 4.10 -3.19
N THR A 61 -8.98 3.27 -2.92
CA THR A 61 -7.59 3.55 -3.27
C THR A 61 -7.42 3.59 -4.79
N VAL A 62 -7.86 2.54 -5.48
CA VAL A 62 -7.78 2.48 -6.95
C VAL A 62 -8.54 3.64 -7.60
N LYS A 63 -9.74 3.95 -7.11
CA LYS A 63 -10.52 5.09 -7.60
C LYS A 63 -9.76 6.41 -7.43
N CYS A 64 -9.22 6.65 -6.24
CA CYS A 64 -8.44 7.87 -5.96
C CYS A 64 -7.25 8.01 -6.93
N LEU A 65 -6.52 6.92 -7.16
CA LEU A 65 -5.38 6.90 -8.07
C LEU A 65 -5.81 7.13 -9.52
N THR A 66 -6.88 6.49 -9.97
CA THR A 66 -7.40 6.65 -11.34
C THR A 66 -7.82 8.09 -11.62
N GLU A 67 -8.35 8.79 -10.62
CA GLU A 67 -8.79 10.19 -10.75
C GLU A 67 -7.66 11.22 -10.60
N SER A 68 -6.46 10.78 -10.17
CA SER A 68 -5.39 11.71 -9.72
C SER A 68 -4.01 11.46 -10.29
N VAL A 69 -3.73 10.27 -10.82
CA VAL A 69 -2.38 9.88 -11.27
C VAL A 69 -2.35 9.68 -12.77
N PRO A 70 -1.48 10.39 -13.50
CA PRO A 70 -1.31 10.19 -14.95
C PRO A 70 -0.91 8.76 -15.30
N ALA A 71 -1.43 8.26 -16.43
CA ALA A 71 -1.16 6.90 -16.91
C ALA A 71 0.29 6.70 -17.37
N GLU A 72 1.03 7.77 -17.61
CA GLU A 72 2.44 7.76 -18.01
C GLU A 72 3.38 7.36 -16.87
N VAL A 73 2.94 7.44 -15.61
CA VAL A 73 3.69 6.94 -14.45
C VAL A 73 3.78 5.42 -14.54
N PRO A 74 4.95 4.80 -14.58
CA PRO A 74 5.04 3.36 -14.83
C PRO A 74 4.64 2.49 -13.63
N GLY A 75 4.76 3.02 -12.40
CA GLY A 75 4.47 2.22 -11.21
C GLY A 75 4.15 3.04 -9.98
N ILE A 76 3.36 2.41 -9.10
CA ILE A 76 2.96 2.92 -7.80
C ILE A 76 3.41 1.93 -6.73
N VAL A 77 4.18 2.41 -5.77
CA VAL A 77 4.74 1.60 -4.67
C VAL A 77 4.20 2.14 -3.35
N PHE A 78 3.22 1.45 -2.77
CA PHE A 78 2.52 1.95 -1.58
C PHE A 78 3.41 2.03 -0.34
N LEU A 79 3.18 3.03 0.50
CA LEU A 79 3.58 3.00 1.89
C LEU A 79 2.52 2.25 2.72
N SER A 80 2.89 1.76 3.90
CA SER A 80 2.01 0.94 4.77
C SER A 80 1.43 1.70 5.97
N GLY A 81 1.52 3.02 6.01
CA GLY A 81 1.17 3.83 7.18
C GLY A 81 -0.16 3.47 7.81
N GLY A 82 -0.13 3.15 9.12
CA GLY A 82 -1.32 2.81 9.90
C GLY A 82 -1.86 1.39 9.71
N GLN A 83 -1.24 0.55 8.90
CA GLN A 83 -1.66 -0.82 8.61
C GLN A 83 -0.71 -1.84 9.27
N SER A 84 -1.24 -3.00 9.66
CA SER A 84 -0.43 -4.16 10.01
C SER A 84 0.24 -4.76 8.76
N GLU A 85 1.16 -5.70 8.97
CA GLU A 85 1.85 -6.42 7.87
C GLU A 85 0.86 -7.15 6.98
N VAL A 86 -0.09 -7.86 7.58
CA VAL A 86 -1.11 -8.64 6.87
C VAL A 86 -2.11 -7.73 6.15
N GLU A 87 -2.65 -6.72 6.82
CA GLU A 87 -3.57 -5.76 6.19
C GLU A 87 -2.97 -5.08 4.96
N ALA A 88 -1.70 -4.63 5.05
CA ALA A 88 -1.04 -4.00 3.92
C ALA A 88 -0.87 -4.96 2.74
N THR A 89 -0.56 -6.24 3.02
CA THR A 89 -0.46 -7.30 2.00
C THR A 89 -1.83 -7.60 1.38
N GLU A 90 -2.87 -7.73 2.20
CA GLU A 90 -4.25 -8.00 1.74
C GLU A 90 -4.80 -6.88 0.85
N HIS A 91 -4.60 -5.62 1.25
CA HIS A 91 -5.03 -4.48 0.47
C HIS A 91 -4.33 -4.40 -0.89
N LEU A 92 -3.00 -4.61 -0.92
CA LEU A 92 -2.25 -4.65 -2.17
C LEU A 92 -2.75 -5.78 -3.09
N ASN A 93 -2.95 -6.97 -2.53
CA ASN A 93 -3.48 -8.12 -3.25
C ASN A 93 -4.87 -7.85 -3.82
N ALA A 94 -5.76 -7.26 -3.02
CA ALA A 94 -7.12 -6.93 -3.46
C ALA A 94 -7.10 -5.94 -4.62
N MET A 95 -6.25 -4.90 -4.58
CA MET A 95 -6.11 -3.95 -5.68
C MET A 95 -5.60 -4.62 -6.96
N ASN A 96 -4.59 -5.49 -6.87
CA ASN A 96 -4.07 -6.21 -8.04
C ASN A 96 -5.08 -7.22 -8.61
N LYS A 97 -5.95 -7.80 -7.79
CA LYS A 97 -7.07 -8.66 -8.24
C LYS A 97 -8.19 -7.91 -8.96
N MET A 98 -8.30 -6.60 -8.79
CA MET A 98 -9.34 -5.81 -9.47
C MET A 98 -9.11 -5.70 -10.98
N GLY A 99 -7.93 -6.06 -11.46
CA GLY A 99 -7.61 -6.13 -12.88
C GLY A 99 -6.81 -4.95 -13.40
N ASP A 100 -6.96 -4.67 -14.68
CA ASP A 100 -6.08 -3.81 -15.46
C ASP A 100 -5.97 -2.38 -14.91
N HIS A 101 -4.78 -2.05 -14.45
CA HIS A 101 -4.38 -0.70 -14.07
C HIS A 101 -3.37 -0.15 -15.08
N PRO A 102 -3.33 1.17 -15.34
CA PRO A 102 -2.30 1.75 -16.20
C PRO A 102 -0.89 1.67 -15.58
N TRP A 103 -0.78 1.44 -14.27
CA TRP A 103 0.46 1.35 -13.50
C TRP A 103 0.66 -0.04 -12.93
N ALA A 104 1.90 -0.46 -12.77
CA ALA A 104 2.23 -1.60 -11.91
C ALA A 104 2.00 -1.19 -10.43
N LEU A 105 1.22 -1.98 -9.69
CA LEU A 105 1.01 -1.75 -8.25
C LEU A 105 1.91 -2.66 -7.43
N SER A 106 2.74 -2.07 -6.58
CA SER A 106 3.70 -2.78 -5.75
C SER A 106 3.84 -2.10 -4.38
N PHE A 107 4.83 -2.48 -3.60
CA PHE A 107 5.02 -2.02 -2.23
C PHE A 107 6.40 -1.38 -2.01
N SER A 108 6.44 -0.42 -1.10
CA SER A 108 7.67 0.13 -0.52
C SER A 108 7.42 0.31 0.99
N TYR A 109 7.12 -0.80 1.65
CA TYR A 109 6.79 -0.83 3.06
C TYR A 109 8.05 -0.74 3.93
N GLY A 110 7.96 0.06 4.99
CA GLY A 110 8.95 0.04 6.08
C GLY A 110 8.49 -0.94 7.16
N ARG A 111 7.67 -0.47 8.11
CA ARG A 111 7.22 -1.27 9.25
C ARG A 111 6.47 -2.55 8.86
N ALA A 112 5.57 -2.48 7.90
CA ALA A 112 4.82 -3.66 7.45
C ALA A 112 5.65 -4.70 6.70
N LEU A 113 6.92 -4.44 6.41
CA LEU A 113 7.85 -5.44 5.89
C LEU A 113 8.80 -5.98 6.96
N GLN A 114 9.10 -5.21 8.00
CA GLN A 114 10.21 -5.48 8.90
C GLN A 114 9.78 -5.74 10.35
N GLN A 115 8.56 -5.44 10.75
CA GLN A 115 8.16 -5.43 12.16
C GLN A 115 8.29 -6.80 12.82
N SER A 116 7.79 -7.86 12.19
CA SER A 116 7.90 -9.22 12.73
C SER A 116 9.35 -9.71 12.75
N ALA A 117 10.14 -9.39 11.72
CA ALA A 117 11.56 -9.69 11.68
C ALA A 117 12.33 -8.98 12.83
N LEU A 118 12.05 -7.70 13.08
CA LEU A 118 12.67 -6.96 14.17
C LEU A 118 12.28 -7.51 15.55
N LYS A 119 11.02 -7.93 15.72
CA LYS A 119 10.57 -8.60 16.95
C LYS A 119 11.27 -9.92 17.17
N THR A 120 11.40 -10.73 16.11
CA THR A 120 12.09 -12.03 16.16
C THR A 120 13.56 -11.84 16.46
N TRP A 121 14.20 -10.87 15.84
CA TRP A 121 15.62 -10.58 16.09
C TRP A 121 15.89 -10.19 17.55
N ASN A 122 15.10 -9.29 18.10
CA ASN A 122 15.21 -8.81 19.47
C ASN A 122 16.66 -8.43 19.89
N GLY A 123 17.49 -7.99 18.93
CA GLY A 123 18.88 -7.62 19.17
C GLY A 123 19.84 -8.80 19.45
N GLN A 124 19.41 -10.05 19.28
CA GLN A 124 20.17 -11.25 19.61
C GLN A 124 20.75 -11.91 18.36
N LYS A 125 22.05 -12.22 18.38
CA LYS A 125 22.72 -12.88 17.23
C LYS A 125 22.17 -14.29 16.97
N ASP A 126 21.78 -15.01 18.01
CA ASP A 126 21.25 -16.37 17.92
C ASP A 126 19.90 -16.43 17.21
N ASN A 127 19.22 -15.30 17.07
CA ASN A 127 17.92 -15.20 16.39
C ASN A 127 18.06 -14.86 14.89
N LEU A 128 19.25 -14.71 14.33
CA LEU A 128 19.43 -14.24 12.95
C LEU A 128 18.78 -15.16 11.92
N GLU A 129 18.92 -16.46 12.04
CA GLU A 129 18.34 -17.42 11.10
C GLU A 129 16.81 -17.34 11.06
N SER A 130 16.17 -17.35 12.24
CA SER A 130 14.71 -17.16 12.35
C SER A 130 14.26 -15.80 11.88
N THR A 131 15.06 -14.75 12.11
CA THR A 131 14.79 -13.40 11.61
C THR A 131 14.77 -13.34 10.09
N TYR A 132 15.75 -13.96 9.44
CA TYR A 132 15.80 -14.04 7.97
C TYR A 132 14.61 -14.81 7.40
N ALA A 133 14.23 -15.91 8.03
CA ALA A 133 13.07 -16.70 7.60
C ALA A 133 11.77 -15.89 7.67
N VAL A 134 11.54 -15.17 8.78
CA VAL A 134 10.36 -14.30 8.95
C VAL A 134 10.36 -13.13 7.95
N PHE A 135 11.50 -12.50 7.74
CA PHE A 135 11.63 -11.40 6.77
C PHE A 135 11.37 -11.88 5.34
N HIS A 136 11.97 -13.01 4.96
CA HIS A 136 11.77 -13.61 3.65
C HIS A 136 10.30 -13.97 3.42
N HIS A 137 9.66 -14.61 4.40
CA HIS A 137 8.23 -14.94 4.33
C HIS A 137 7.38 -13.69 4.05
N ARG A 138 7.56 -12.60 4.79
CA ARG A 138 6.80 -11.37 4.56
C ARG A 138 7.07 -10.77 3.18
N ALA A 139 8.31 -10.80 2.72
CA ALA A 139 8.67 -10.32 1.38
C ALA A 139 7.99 -11.17 0.28
N GLU A 140 7.94 -12.49 0.46
CA GLU A 140 7.27 -13.42 -0.44
C GLU A 140 5.75 -13.15 -0.49
N MET A 141 5.09 -12.98 0.67
CA MET A 141 3.66 -12.67 0.72
C MET A 141 3.34 -11.36 -0.01
N ASN A 142 4.16 -10.34 0.15
CA ASN A 142 4.00 -9.08 -0.58
C ASN A 142 4.28 -9.24 -2.09
N SER A 143 5.22 -10.10 -2.47
CA SER A 143 5.47 -10.43 -3.88
C SER A 143 4.25 -11.10 -4.53
N LEU A 144 3.65 -12.09 -3.86
CA LEU A 144 2.40 -12.72 -4.31
C LEU A 144 1.25 -11.70 -4.39
N ALA A 145 1.18 -10.75 -3.48
CA ALA A 145 0.19 -9.68 -3.52
C ALA A 145 0.35 -8.76 -4.75
N CYS A 146 1.57 -8.57 -5.26
CA CYS A 146 1.80 -7.81 -6.49
C CYS A 146 1.21 -8.48 -7.74
N SER A 147 1.06 -9.80 -7.74
CA SER A 147 0.42 -10.58 -8.81
C SER A 147 -1.04 -10.96 -8.52
N GLY A 148 -1.57 -10.57 -7.36
CA GLY A 148 -2.94 -10.95 -6.96
C GLY A 148 -3.07 -12.41 -6.52
N GLU A 149 -1.96 -13.08 -6.22
CA GLU A 149 -1.91 -14.53 -5.89
C GLU A 149 -1.83 -14.80 -4.38
N TYR A 150 -1.71 -13.77 -3.56
CA TYR A 150 -1.69 -13.93 -2.11
C TYR A 150 -3.03 -14.46 -1.56
N SER A 151 -2.93 -15.30 -0.54
CA SER A 151 -4.04 -15.79 0.28
C SER A 151 -3.65 -15.79 1.75
N SER A 152 -4.56 -15.42 2.64
CA SER A 152 -4.34 -15.47 4.10
C SER A 152 -4.02 -16.86 4.64
N SER A 153 -4.36 -17.92 3.90
CA SER A 153 -3.97 -19.31 4.24
C SER A 153 -2.47 -19.58 4.11
N LEU A 154 -1.70 -18.68 3.50
CA LEU A 154 -0.25 -18.75 3.36
C LEU A 154 0.49 -18.14 4.55
N GLU A 155 -0.21 -17.42 5.43
CA GLU A 155 0.39 -16.85 6.64
C GLU A 155 0.74 -17.95 7.66
N ILE A 156 1.87 -17.80 8.36
CA ILE A 156 2.41 -18.70 9.37
C ILE A 156 2.40 -18.08 10.76
#